data_5c64919e4e8748c274585871a22b8c5f
#
_entry.id   5c64919e4e8748c274585871a22b8c5f
#
_cell.length_a   1.000
_cell.length_b   1.000
_cell.length_c   1.000
_cell.angle_alpha   90.00
_cell.angle_beta   90.00
_cell.angle_gamma   90.00
#
_symmetry.space_group_name_H-M   'P 1'
#
loop_
_entity.id
_entity.type
_entity.pdbx_description
1 polymer ?
#
loop_
_entity_poly.entity_id
_entity_poly.type
_entity_poly.pdbx_seq_one_letter_code
_entity_poly.pdbx_strand_id
1 'polypeptide(L)'
;MFTLPSSRPPTGRLFKLILCGCLLALPLAARADDAEPPSLSEKTSEGFQTLEPLINAKNWQAALDLLNGLATSAEPNSYDISVIDDTLWKIYWQYMDRPNDAITPLEQVIALAHAHPEYLTPKDRVDRLQFAGQLYYIKALAVKNDAAGQRALFDKAMEYMKEWLAESPHPGSDQVYLYAVLLYQKAVVDPDHIDQAELSEARKQTRLALRLDIHPRDSLYQLLTVEDQQSGDLPGAAEGLEWLIRLKPASKEYWAELMAIYVNLASSSEKRPDLMREYYACAINTIERAQALGYLKTPKDNYNLVTMYNQVGQFGKATELLYQGLKTGGIESTLSNWLVLAYFYQQVNENLQAISVLKEAEALFPESGDIDRQIADIYYQDDKTQQVYEYCKKAVEKGNLKQQKPYSTWQLLAFSAYELGNYDEALTACEKAMSFPGAAKDLVAFHKGIQDAIKNRAATKAAIEEQSKQQ
;
A
#
# COMPACT_ATOMS: atom_id res chain seq x y z
N MET A 1 -4.72 -0.99 2.12
CA MET A 1 -5.12 -1.75 3.32
C MET A 1 -4.28 -3.01 3.34
N PHE A 2 -3.10 -2.93 3.97
CA PHE A 2 -2.20 -4.07 4.13
C PHE A 2 -2.74 -4.93 5.27
N THR A 3 -3.34 -6.05 4.93
CA THR A 3 -3.34 -7.17 5.84
C THR A 3 -1.91 -7.69 5.85
N LEU A 4 -1.20 -7.60 6.97
CA LEU A 4 -0.08 -8.50 7.23
C LEU A 4 -0.57 -9.87 6.75
N PRO A 5 0.18 -10.58 5.91
CA PRO A 5 -0.22 -11.92 5.54
C PRO A 5 -0.59 -12.60 6.84
N SER A 6 -1.74 -13.26 6.87
CA SER A 6 -2.19 -14.08 8.00
C SER A 6 -1.26 -15.29 8.13
N SER A 7 0.03 -15.00 8.22
CA SER A 7 1.01 -15.93 8.74
C SER A 7 0.61 -16.03 10.22
N ARG A 8 -0.17 -17.08 10.50
CA ARG A 8 -0.14 -17.65 11.86
C ARG A 8 1.28 -17.44 12.34
N PRO A 9 1.51 -16.80 13.49
CA PRO A 9 2.86 -16.73 14.03
C PRO A 9 3.45 -18.13 13.86
N PRO A 10 4.74 -18.30 13.58
CA PRO A 10 5.33 -19.61 13.32
C PRO A 10 5.29 -20.46 14.60
N THR A 11 4.08 -20.76 15.03
CA THR A 11 3.74 -21.43 16.26
C THR A 11 3.82 -22.94 16.14
N GLY A 12 4.04 -23.43 14.92
CA GLY A 12 3.79 -24.86 14.76
C GLY A 12 5.00 -25.75 14.62
N ARG A 13 6.16 -25.29 14.18
CA ARG A 13 7.23 -26.23 13.81
C ARG A 13 8.61 -26.00 14.39
N LEU A 14 9.01 -24.78 14.73
CA LEU A 14 10.34 -24.56 15.34
C LEU A 14 10.33 -24.73 16.88
N PHE A 15 9.21 -24.52 17.54
CA PHE A 15 9.11 -24.72 19.00
C PHE A 15 8.81 -26.18 19.41
N LYS A 16 8.36 -27.03 18.48
CA LYS A 16 8.09 -28.46 18.80
C LYS A 16 9.34 -29.31 19.00
N LEU A 17 10.53 -28.82 18.69
CA LEU A 17 11.76 -29.63 18.70
C LEU A 17 12.63 -29.47 19.94
N ILE A 18 12.31 -28.58 20.88
CA ILE A 18 13.16 -28.34 22.07
C ILE A 18 12.56 -28.91 23.37
N LEU A 19 11.33 -29.43 23.37
CA LEU A 19 10.67 -29.84 24.66
C LEU A 19 10.38 -31.32 24.80
N CYS A 20 11.02 -32.19 24.05
CA CYS A 20 10.86 -33.65 24.27
C CYS A 20 11.68 -34.22 25.43
N GLY A 21 12.33 -33.39 26.25
CA GLY A 21 13.28 -33.81 27.27
C GLY A 21 13.04 -33.31 28.69
N CYS A 22 12.05 -32.46 28.97
CA CYS A 22 11.95 -31.77 30.27
C CYS A 22 10.75 -32.13 31.15
N LEU A 23 10.07 -33.27 30.92
CA LEU A 23 8.93 -33.64 31.79
C LEU A 23 9.33 -34.28 33.10
N LEU A 24 10.59 -34.64 33.33
CA LEU A 24 11.03 -35.35 34.53
C LEU A 24 12.40 -34.93 35.12
N ALA A 25 12.95 -33.78 34.71
CA ALA A 25 14.11 -33.23 35.39
C ALA A 25 13.66 -32.20 36.42
N LEU A 26 13.43 -32.63 37.64
CA LEU A 26 13.44 -31.73 38.80
C LEU A 26 14.82 -31.09 38.88
N PRO A 27 15.00 -29.77 38.70
CA PRO A 27 16.30 -29.17 38.88
C PRO A 27 16.63 -29.11 40.35
N LEU A 28 17.58 -29.92 40.79
CA LEU A 28 18.32 -29.67 42.03
C LEU A 28 19.17 -28.42 41.80
N ALA A 29 18.58 -27.24 41.92
CA ALA A 29 19.32 -25.99 42.02
C ALA A 29 19.58 -25.78 43.52
N ALA A 30 20.83 -25.91 43.94
CA ALA A 30 21.28 -25.50 45.27
C ALA A 30 20.96 -24.01 45.47
N ARG A 31 19.96 -23.71 46.30
CA ARG A 31 19.65 -22.38 46.79
C ARG A 31 20.35 -22.17 48.12
N ALA A 32 21.00 -21.02 48.26
CA ALA A 32 21.45 -20.53 49.56
C ALA A 32 20.27 -19.80 50.22
N ASP A 33 19.32 -20.55 50.78
CA ASP A 33 18.36 -20.10 51.79
C ASP A 33 17.72 -21.34 52.39
N ASP A 34 17.62 -21.39 53.75
CA ASP A 34 17.25 -22.54 54.56
C ASP A 34 15.77 -23.00 54.48
N ALA A 35 15.06 -22.77 53.39
CA ALA A 35 13.70 -23.27 53.17
C ALA A 35 13.73 -24.58 52.36
N GLU A 36 13.11 -25.64 52.89
CA GLU A 36 12.90 -26.87 52.11
C GLU A 36 12.17 -26.56 50.80
N PRO A 37 12.62 -27.11 49.67
CA PRO A 37 11.94 -26.90 48.39
C PRO A 37 10.50 -27.45 48.48
N PRO A 38 9.51 -26.75 47.87
CA PRO A 38 8.12 -27.21 47.92
C PRO A 38 8.00 -28.61 47.30
N SER A 39 7.25 -29.50 47.93
CA SER A 39 7.03 -30.87 47.48
C SER A 39 5.54 -31.14 47.26
N LEU A 40 5.24 -32.00 46.27
CA LEU A 40 3.87 -32.46 46.03
C LEU A 40 3.38 -33.32 47.20
N SER A 41 2.09 -33.25 47.50
CA SER A 41 1.44 -34.22 48.37
C SER A 41 1.52 -35.63 47.78
N GLU A 42 1.45 -36.64 48.63
CA GLU A 42 1.50 -38.06 48.23
C GLU A 42 0.44 -38.35 47.14
N LYS A 43 -0.80 -37.88 47.34
CA LYS A 43 -1.91 -38.08 46.43
C LYS A 43 -1.65 -37.46 45.04
N THR A 44 -1.11 -36.25 44.98
CA THR A 44 -0.80 -35.57 43.73
C THR A 44 0.38 -36.25 43.04
N SER A 45 1.39 -36.66 43.79
CA SER A 45 2.55 -37.40 43.28
C SER A 45 2.13 -38.73 42.62
N GLU A 46 1.27 -39.53 43.28
CA GLU A 46 0.71 -40.77 42.72
C GLU A 46 -0.14 -40.48 41.44
N GLY A 47 -0.92 -39.39 41.46
CA GLY A 47 -1.69 -38.96 40.32
C GLY A 47 -0.82 -38.64 39.10
N PHE A 48 0.32 -37.98 39.29
CA PHE A 48 1.26 -37.68 38.20
C PHE A 48 1.95 -38.93 37.63
N GLN A 49 2.17 -39.97 38.46
CA GLN A 49 2.61 -41.28 37.92
C GLN A 49 1.57 -41.91 37.01
N THR A 50 0.28 -41.74 37.29
CA THR A 50 -0.82 -42.20 36.45
C THR A 50 -1.02 -41.32 35.20
N LEU A 51 -0.63 -40.05 35.26
CA LEU A 51 -0.74 -39.11 34.14
C LEU A 51 0.24 -39.43 33.01
N GLU A 52 1.45 -39.88 33.29
CA GLU A 52 2.50 -40.15 32.34
C GLU A 52 2.06 -41.13 31.22
N PRO A 53 1.47 -42.30 31.51
CA PRO A 53 0.94 -43.20 30.49
C PRO A 53 -0.14 -42.56 29.61
N LEU A 54 -1.00 -41.72 30.18
CA LEU A 54 -2.06 -41.02 29.44
C LEU A 54 -1.47 -40.01 28.42
N ILE A 55 -0.45 -39.26 28.83
CA ILE A 55 0.28 -38.34 27.95
C ILE A 55 0.97 -39.11 26.83
N ASN A 56 1.66 -40.20 27.15
CA ASN A 56 2.35 -41.04 26.16
C ASN A 56 1.37 -41.67 25.14
N ALA A 57 0.17 -42.04 25.61
CA ALA A 57 -0.92 -42.55 24.77
C ALA A 57 -1.68 -41.42 24.02
N LYS A 58 -1.35 -40.14 24.26
CA LYS A 58 -2.07 -38.96 23.75
C LYS A 58 -3.56 -38.96 24.12
N ASN A 59 -3.90 -39.56 25.23
CA ASN A 59 -5.28 -39.56 25.75
C ASN A 59 -5.54 -38.28 26.57
N TRP A 60 -5.64 -37.15 25.85
CA TRP A 60 -5.71 -35.82 26.47
C TRP A 60 -6.95 -35.63 27.33
N GLN A 61 -8.10 -36.22 26.96
CA GLN A 61 -9.32 -36.08 27.76
C GLN A 61 -9.16 -36.78 29.11
N ALA A 62 -8.67 -38.01 29.12
CA ALA A 62 -8.43 -38.73 30.38
C ALA A 62 -7.35 -38.04 31.25
N ALA A 63 -6.34 -37.45 30.63
CA ALA A 63 -5.33 -36.62 31.33
C ALA A 63 -5.96 -35.39 31.99
N LEU A 64 -6.86 -34.67 31.28
CA LEU A 64 -7.58 -33.53 31.86
C LEU A 64 -8.52 -33.96 33.01
N ASP A 65 -9.26 -35.05 32.84
CA ASP A 65 -10.18 -35.54 33.86
C ASP A 65 -9.41 -35.92 35.14
N LEU A 66 -8.26 -36.57 35.00
CA LEU A 66 -7.37 -36.88 36.12
C LEU A 66 -6.87 -35.62 36.84
N LEU A 67 -6.33 -34.64 36.06
CA LEU A 67 -5.80 -33.40 36.62
C LEU A 67 -6.87 -32.57 37.33
N ASN A 68 -8.05 -32.44 36.75
CA ASN A 68 -9.19 -31.75 37.34
C ASN A 68 -9.66 -32.47 38.66
N GLY A 69 -9.63 -33.79 38.66
CA GLY A 69 -9.90 -34.59 39.88
C GLY A 69 -8.87 -34.32 40.98
N LEU A 70 -7.58 -34.25 40.65
CA LEU A 70 -6.52 -33.89 41.59
C LEU A 70 -6.69 -32.46 42.09
N ALA A 71 -6.94 -31.49 41.22
CA ALA A 71 -7.16 -30.09 41.59
C ALA A 71 -8.34 -29.93 42.59
N THR A 72 -9.44 -30.66 42.38
CA THR A 72 -10.60 -30.64 43.30
C THR A 72 -10.26 -31.16 44.69
N SER A 73 -9.27 -32.00 44.81
CA SER A 73 -8.87 -32.63 46.11
C SER A 73 -7.64 -32.00 46.75
N ALA A 74 -6.93 -31.14 46.06
CA ALA A 74 -5.77 -30.42 46.58
C ALA A 74 -6.19 -29.24 47.48
N GLU A 75 -5.32 -28.84 48.38
CA GLU A 75 -5.55 -27.63 49.17
C GLU A 75 -5.50 -26.38 48.27
N PRO A 76 -6.42 -25.43 48.41
CA PRO A 76 -6.41 -24.20 47.66
C PRO A 76 -5.08 -23.44 47.82
N ASN A 77 -4.58 -22.87 46.70
CA ASN A 77 -3.34 -22.10 46.67
C ASN A 77 -2.06 -22.87 47.06
N SER A 78 -2.12 -24.20 47.07
CA SER A 78 -0.97 -25.05 47.35
C SER A 78 -0.01 -25.20 46.19
N TYR A 79 1.18 -25.73 46.46
CA TYR A 79 2.12 -26.10 45.42
C TYR A 79 1.54 -27.16 44.46
N ASP A 80 0.69 -28.07 44.99
CA ASP A 80 -0.03 -29.04 44.17
C ASP A 80 -0.86 -28.38 43.09
N ILE A 81 -1.66 -27.36 43.44
CA ILE A 81 -2.46 -26.57 42.47
C ILE A 81 -1.55 -25.91 41.46
N SER A 82 -0.45 -25.31 41.88
CA SER A 82 0.50 -24.67 40.94
C SER A 82 1.02 -25.64 39.86
N VAL A 83 1.41 -26.87 40.28
CA VAL A 83 1.93 -27.89 39.35
C VAL A 83 0.84 -28.50 38.50
N ILE A 84 -0.37 -28.71 39.03
CA ILE A 84 -1.53 -29.21 38.28
C ILE A 84 -1.91 -28.19 37.21
N ASP A 85 -2.07 -26.92 37.57
CA ASP A 85 -2.45 -25.84 36.60
C ASP A 85 -1.35 -25.59 35.60
N ASP A 86 -0.08 -25.68 35.97
CA ASP A 86 1.06 -25.59 35.05
C ASP A 86 1.05 -26.72 33.99
N THR A 87 0.52 -27.86 34.35
CA THR A 87 0.35 -29.00 33.44
C THR A 87 -0.91 -28.83 32.57
N LEU A 88 -2.02 -28.35 33.13
CA LEU A 88 -3.29 -28.13 32.42
C LEU A 88 -3.13 -27.15 31.27
N TRP A 89 -2.54 -25.94 31.51
CA TRP A 89 -2.39 -24.96 30.46
C TRP A 89 -1.50 -25.47 29.31
N LYS A 90 -0.46 -26.27 29.63
CA LYS A 90 0.41 -26.88 28.60
C LYS A 90 -0.36 -27.87 27.75
N ILE A 91 -1.20 -28.72 28.35
CA ILE A 91 -2.04 -29.68 27.62
C ILE A 91 -3.01 -28.92 26.72
N TYR A 92 -3.73 -27.95 27.25
CA TYR A 92 -4.66 -27.15 26.44
C TYR A 92 -3.98 -26.46 25.27
N TRP A 93 -2.86 -25.79 25.51
CA TRP A 93 -2.16 -25.00 24.50
C TRP A 93 -1.36 -25.84 23.51
N GLN A 94 -0.48 -26.68 24.01
CA GLN A 94 0.53 -27.35 23.17
C GLN A 94 -0.02 -28.57 22.42
N TYR A 95 -0.96 -29.27 23.00
CA TYR A 95 -1.42 -30.57 22.52
C TYR A 95 -2.85 -30.56 21.97
N MET A 96 -3.73 -29.70 22.49
CA MET A 96 -5.14 -29.67 22.10
C MET A 96 -5.51 -28.46 21.22
N ASP A 97 -4.59 -27.50 21.04
CA ASP A 97 -4.84 -26.24 20.27
C ASP A 97 -6.06 -25.47 20.82
N ARG A 98 -6.19 -25.41 22.15
CA ARG A 98 -7.27 -24.75 22.90
C ARG A 98 -6.73 -23.56 23.70
N PRO A 99 -6.30 -22.46 23.04
CA PRO A 99 -5.63 -21.34 23.72
C PRO A 99 -6.49 -20.66 24.78
N ASN A 100 -7.81 -20.58 24.57
CA ASN A 100 -8.71 -19.91 25.51
C ASN A 100 -8.82 -20.67 26.83
N ASP A 101 -8.76 -22.00 26.80
CA ASP A 101 -8.87 -22.84 28.00
C ASP A 101 -7.55 -22.88 28.80
N ALA A 102 -6.44 -22.55 28.12
CA ALA A 102 -5.12 -22.45 28.74
C ALA A 102 -4.94 -21.20 29.60
N ILE A 103 -5.74 -20.14 29.39
CA ILE A 103 -5.55 -18.84 30.06
C ILE A 103 -5.76 -18.96 31.57
N THR A 104 -6.89 -19.49 32.03
CA THR A 104 -7.24 -19.54 33.45
C THR A 104 -6.22 -20.30 34.29
N PRO A 105 -5.83 -21.56 33.94
CA PRO A 105 -4.80 -22.25 34.72
C PRO A 105 -3.45 -21.53 34.64
N LEU A 106 -3.06 -20.91 33.53
CA LEU A 106 -1.80 -20.18 33.47
C LEU A 106 -1.81 -18.94 34.38
N GLU A 107 -2.92 -18.17 34.40
CA GLU A 107 -3.08 -17.05 35.34
C GLU A 107 -3.00 -17.47 36.79
N GLN A 108 -3.59 -18.62 37.15
CA GLN A 108 -3.51 -19.18 38.49
C GLN A 108 -2.05 -19.49 38.85
N VAL A 109 -1.29 -20.11 37.95
CA VAL A 109 0.15 -20.40 38.19
C VAL A 109 0.94 -19.10 38.39
N ILE A 110 0.72 -18.08 37.63
CA ILE A 110 1.40 -16.78 37.77
C ILE A 110 1.02 -16.13 39.11
N ALA A 111 -0.28 -16.11 39.46
CA ALA A 111 -0.75 -15.56 40.73
C ALA A 111 -0.15 -16.29 41.94
N LEU A 112 -0.07 -17.61 41.87
CA LEU A 112 0.58 -18.42 42.93
C LEU A 112 2.08 -18.14 43.01
N ALA A 113 2.76 -17.97 41.87
CA ALA A 113 4.18 -17.65 41.88
C ALA A 113 4.49 -16.23 42.38
N HIS A 114 3.54 -15.30 42.30
CA HIS A 114 3.67 -13.99 42.95
C HIS A 114 3.50 -14.07 44.47
N ALA A 115 2.56 -14.91 44.95
CA ALA A 115 2.34 -15.11 46.37
C ALA A 115 3.42 -15.99 47.00
N HIS A 116 3.95 -16.95 46.26
CA HIS A 116 4.90 -17.98 46.65
C HIS A 116 6.02 -18.06 45.60
N PRO A 117 7.03 -17.17 45.65
CA PRO A 117 8.11 -17.12 44.65
C PRO A 117 8.91 -18.43 44.54
N GLU A 118 8.88 -19.28 45.58
CA GLU A 118 9.50 -20.58 45.61
C GLU A 118 8.81 -21.65 44.76
N TYR A 119 7.57 -21.40 44.26
CA TYR A 119 6.81 -22.38 43.48
C TYR A 119 7.31 -22.48 42.03
N LEU A 120 7.91 -21.43 41.51
CA LEU A 120 8.53 -21.40 40.18
C LEU A 120 9.97 -20.91 40.25
N THR A 121 10.83 -21.48 39.43
CA THR A 121 12.15 -20.85 39.22
C THR A 121 12.00 -19.48 38.53
N PRO A 122 12.94 -18.54 38.69
CA PRO A 122 12.90 -17.27 38.01
C PRO A 122 12.73 -17.41 36.47
N LYS A 123 13.39 -18.39 35.87
CA LYS A 123 13.26 -18.73 34.47
C LYS A 123 11.84 -19.18 34.11
N ASP A 124 11.28 -20.11 34.89
CA ASP A 124 9.95 -20.64 34.63
C ASP A 124 8.89 -19.54 34.77
N ARG A 125 9.03 -18.63 35.73
CA ARG A 125 8.13 -17.47 35.87
C ARG A 125 8.18 -16.57 34.69
N VAL A 126 9.36 -16.19 34.21
CA VAL A 126 9.54 -15.40 32.97
C VAL A 126 8.89 -16.11 31.79
N ASP A 127 9.06 -17.43 31.64
CA ASP A 127 8.42 -18.18 30.55
C ASP A 127 6.88 -18.13 30.65
N ARG A 128 6.28 -18.23 31.85
CA ARG A 128 4.81 -18.19 32.05
C ARG A 128 4.24 -16.80 31.71
N LEU A 129 4.93 -15.74 32.12
CA LEU A 129 4.54 -14.37 31.78
C LEU A 129 4.52 -14.16 30.24
N GLN A 130 5.53 -14.66 29.55
CA GLN A 130 5.58 -14.60 28.08
C GLN A 130 4.39 -15.34 27.45
N PHE A 131 4.10 -16.57 27.92
CA PHE A 131 2.98 -17.34 27.37
C PHE A 131 1.63 -16.69 27.67
N ALA A 132 1.43 -16.11 28.84
CA ALA A 132 0.21 -15.37 29.15
C ALA A 132 -0.02 -14.20 28.20
N GLY A 133 1.02 -13.39 27.96
CA GLY A 133 0.98 -12.31 26.97
C GLY A 133 0.62 -12.83 25.57
N GLN A 134 1.21 -13.93 25.13
CA GLN A 134 0.90 -14.54 23.84
C GLN A 134 -0.54 -15.08 23.73
N LEU A 135 -1.05 -15.73 24.78
CA LEU A 135 -2.42 -16.26 24.78
C LEU A 135 -3.46 -15.14 24.71
N TYR A 136 -3.27 -14.06 25.46
CA TYR A 136 -4.13 -12.89 25.38
C TYR A 136 -4.05 -12.19 24.03
N TYR A 137 -2.86 -12.12 23.42
CA TYR A 137 -2.69 -11.63 22.05
C TYR A 137 -3.50 -12.46 21.03
N ILE A 138 -3.40 -13.78 21.10
CA ILE A 138 -4.15 -14.68 20.21
C ILE A 138 -5.66 -14.49 20.41
N LYS A 139 -6.09 -14.38 21.67
CA LYS A 139 -7.50 -14.13 22.01
C LYS A 139 -7.97 -12.79 21.47
N ALA A 140 -7.17 -11.73 21.56
CA ALA A 140 -7.47 -10.42 21.02
C ALA A 140 -7.64 -10.45 19.49
N LEU A 141 -6.76 -11.15 18.76
CA LEU A 141 -6.85 -11.31 17.30
C LEU A 141 -8.10 -12.10 16.84
N ALA A 142 -8.68 -12.93 17.71
CA ALA A 142 -9.88 -13.69 17.41
C ALA A 142 -11.18 -12.84 17.55
N VAL A 143 -11.12 -11.73 18.28
CA VAL A 143 -12.27 -10.82 18.44
C VAL A 143 -12.50 -10.04 17.14
N LYS A 144 -13.73 -10.08 16.65
CA LYS A 144 -14.17 -9.34 15.46
C LYS A 144 -15.34 -8.43 15.82
N ASN A 145 -15.34 -7.23 15.24
CA ASN A 145 -16.43 -6.26 15.40
C ASN A 145 -16.67 -5.76 16.85
N ASP A 146 -15.69 -5.89 17.73
CA ASP A 146 -15.68 -5.34 19.09
C ASP A 146 -14.31 -4.74 19.40
N ALA A 147 -14.07 -3.52 18.96
CA ALA A 147 -12.81 -2.82 19.15
C ALA A 147 -12.49 -2.58 20.64
N ALA A 148 -13.50 -2.33 21.46
CA ALA A 148 -13.31 -2.13 22.91
C ALA A 148 -12.89 -3.42 23.61
N GLY A 149 -13.59 -4.53 23.34
CA GLY A 149 -13.23 -5.84 23.87
C GLY A 149 -11.86 -6.31 23.35
N GLN A 150 -11.54 -6.07 22.10
CA GLN A 150 -10.22 -6.38 21.53
C GLN A 150 -9.10 -5.58 22.23
N ARG A 151 -9.31 -4.26 22.43
CA ARG A 151 -8.35 -3.39 23.12
C ARG A 151 -8.11 -3.84 24.57
N ALA A 152 -9.17 -4.22 25.30
CA ALA A 152 -9.03 -4.73 26.67
C ALA A 152 -8.19 -6.02 26.74
N LEU A 153 -8.30 -6.89 25.73
CA LEU A 153 -7.46 -8.10 25.65
C LEU A 153 -6.00 -7.77 25.31
N PHE A 154 -5.76 -6.78 24.45
CA PHE A 154 -4.40 -6.27 24.22
C PHE A 154 -3.83 -5.62 25.49
N ASP A 155 -4.64 -4.90 26.27
CA ASP A 155 -4.19 -4.35 27.56
C ASP A 155 -3.72 -5.45 28.51
N LYS A 156 -4.46 -6.55 28.59
CA LYS A 156 -4.05 -7.73 29.38
C LYS A 156 -2.76 -8.37 28.86
N ALA A 157 -2.64 -8.55 27.54
CA ALA A 157 -1.41 -9.04 26.94
C ALA A 157 -0.21 -8.13 27.28
N MET A 158 -0.41 -6.81 27.22
CA MET A 158 0.61 -5.81 27.53
C MET A 158 1.02 -5.80 29.02
N GLU A 159 0.08 -6.05 29.93
CA GLU A 159 0.36 -6.19 31.37
C GLU A 159 1.40 -7.29 31.62
N TYR A 160 1.15 -8.50 31.11
CA TYR A 160 2.07 -9.63 31.23
C TYR A 160 3.40 -9.41 30.51
N MET A 161 3.37 -8.79 29.34
CA MET A 161 4.60 -8.53 28.59
C MET A 161 5.48 -7.46 29.22
N LYS A 162 4.91 -6.45 29.88
CA LYS A 162 5.68 -5.45 30.65
C LYS A 162 6.37 -6.08 31.86
N GLU A 163 5.64 -6.90 32.58
CA GLU A 163 6.20 -7.64 33.74
C GLU A 163 7.31 -8.57 33.26
N TRP A 164 7.07 -9.34 32.21
CA TRP A 164 8.06 -10.21 31.60
C TRP A 164 9.35 -9.49 31.19
N LEU A 165 9.24 -8.29 30.56
CA LEU A 165 10.40 -7.47 30.21
C LEU A 165 11.13 -6.96 31.44
N ALA A 166 10.41 -6.60 32.52
CA ALA A 166 11.00 -6.13 33.75
C ALA A 166 11.79 -7.25 34.50
N GLU A 167 11.33 -8.48 34.40
CA GLU A 167 12.00 -9.65 35.00
C GLU A 167 13.09 -10.26 34.09
N SER A 168 13.13 -9.88 32.79
CA SER A 168 14.13 -10.37 31.85
C SER A 168 15.37 -9.48 31.91
N PRO A 169 16.51 -9.92 32.43
CA PRO A 169 17.69 -9.05 32.60
C PRO A 169 18.31 -8.62 31.26
N HIS A 170 18.13 -9.39 30.22
CA HIS A 170 18.65 -9.14 28.88
C HIS A 170 17.65 -9.64 27.83
N PRO A 171 16.58 -8.86 27.54
CA PRO A 171 15.62 -9.26 26.53
C PRO A 171 16.28 -9.32 25.16
N GLY A 172 16.08 -10.41 24.45
CA GLY A 172 16.58 -10.57 23.08
C GLY A 172 15.70 -9.87 22.05
N SER A 173 16.18 -9.83 20.82
CA SER A 173 15.46 -9.22 19.69
C SER A 173 14.04 -9.78 19.50
N ASP A 174 13.87 -11.12 19.60
CA ASP A 174 12.59 -11.79 19.41
C ASP A 174 11.54 -11.35 20.43
N GLN A 175 11.97 -11.16 21.64
CA GLN A 175 11.13 -10.74 22.75
C GLN A 175 10.67 -9.29 22.58
N VAL A 176 11.60 -8.40 22.30
CA VAL A 176 11.29 -7.00 22.04
C VAL A 176 10.41 -6.85 20.79
N TYR A 177 10.64 -7.68 19.78
CA TYR A 177 9.77 -7.73 18.58
C TYR A 177 8.32 -8.11 18.93
N LEU A 178 8.12 -9.15 19.75
CA LEU A 178 6.76 -9.54 20.17
C LEU A 178 6.05 -8.41 20.89
N TYR A 179 6.76 -7.71 21.78
CA TYR A 179 6.23 -6.55 22.49
C TYR A 179 5.88 -5.41 21.53
N ALA A 180 6.74 -5.13 20.54
CA ALA A 180 6.49 -4.13 19.51
C ALA A 180 5.26 -4.48 18.67
N VAL A 181 5.10 -5.75 18.28
CA VAL A 181 3.91 -6.23 17.54
C VAL A 181 2.63 -6.01 18.35
N LEU A 182 2.65 -6.28 19.65
CA LEU A 182 1.49 -6.05 20.53
C LEU A 182 1.11 -4.57 20.60
N LEU A 183 2.10 -3.69 20.78
CA LEU A 183 1.91 -2.24 20.76
C LEU A 183 1.32 -1.76 19.45
N TYR A 184 1.88 -2.21 18.34
CA TYR A 184 1.38 -1.87 17.00
C TYR A 184 -0.07 -2.33 16.79
N GLN A 185 -0.38 -3.60 17.11
CA GLN A 185 -1.74 -4.13 16.92
C GLN A 185 -2.76 -3.39 17.80
N LYS A 186 -2.39 -3.04 19.03
CA LYS A 186 -3.23 -2.22 19.91
C LYS A 186 -3.45 -0.82 19.33
N ALA A 187 -2.41 -0.19 18.80
CA ALA A 187 -2.48 1.15 18.21
C ALA A 187 -3.44 1.23 17.03
N VAL A 188 -3.54 0.16 16.22
CA VAL A 188 -4.32 0.13 14.97
C VAL A 188 -5.64 -0.65 15.11
N VAL A 189 -6.13 -0.92 16.32
CA VAL A 189 -7.42 -1.60 16.56
C VAL A 189 -8.58 -0.85 15.88
N ASP A 190 -8.54 0.47 15.89
CA ASP A 190 -9.45 1.33 15.15
C ASP A 190 -8.65 2.00 14.01
N PRO A 191 -8.84 1.55 12.75
CA PRO A 191 -8.10 2.11 11.63
C PRO A 191 -8.40 3.59 11.34
N ASP A 192 -9.57 4.09 11.76
CA ASP A 192 -9.97 5.47 11.58
C ASP A 192 -9.38 6.39 12.68
N HIS A 193 -8.99 5.82 13.83
CA HIS A 193 -8.44 6.52 14.99
C HIS A 193 -7.22 5.80 15.56
N ILE A 194 -6.10 5.88 14.84
CA ILE A 194 -4.83 5.27 15.24
C ILE A 194 -4.28 5.95 16.50
N ASP A 195 -3.95 5.16 17.53
CA ASP A 195 -3.28 5.66 18.73
C ASP A 195 -1.81 5.99 18.45
N GLN A 196 -1.52 7.27 18.23
CA GLN A 196 -0.17 7.74 17.87
C GLN A 196 0.85 7.55 18.99
N ALA A 197 0.43 7.54 20.25
CA ALA A 197 1.33 7.33 21.38
C ALA A 197 1.79 5.87 21.45
N GLU A 198 0.87 4.93 21.34
CA GLU A 198 1.17 3.49 21.27
C GLU A 198 1.99 3.17 20.00
N LEU A 199 1.65 3.76 18.85
CA LEU A 199 2.40 3.58 17.62
C LEU A 199 3.85 4.10 17.74
N SER A 200 4.06 5.24 18.38
CA SER A 200 5.39 5.79 18.63
C SER A 200 6.22 4.86 19.53
N GLU A 201 5.62 4.29 20.56
CA GLU A 201 6.31 3.32 21.42
C GLU A 201 6.59 2.02 20.66
N ALA A 202 5.66 1.52 19.82
CA ALA A 202 5.89 0.37 18.95
C ALA A 202 7.13 0.58 18.08
N ARG A 203 7.20 1.70 17.35
CA ARG A 203 8.36 2.08 16.51
C ARG A 203 9.68 2.08 17.30
N LYS A 204 9.66 2.61 18.51
CA LYS A 204 10.86 2.62 19.37
C LYS A 204 11.30 1.21 19.75
N GLN A 205 10.36 0.33 20.09
CA GLN A 205 10.67 -1.05 20.40
C GLN A 205 11.12 -1.85 19.18
N THR A 206 10.51 -1.64 18.00
CA THR A 206 10.95 -2.26 16.76
C THR A 206 12.39 -1.85 16.40
N ARG A 207 12.73 -0.56 16.55
CA ARG A 207 14.12 -0.08 16.36
C ARG A 207 15.09 -0.64 17.40
N LEU A 208 14.64 -0.87 18.64
CA LEU A 208 15.44 -1.56 19.65
C LEU A 208 15.69 -3.01 19.24
N ALA A 209 14.65 -3.74 18.82
CA ALA A 209 14.78 -5.13 18.38
C ALA A 209 15.76 -5.27 17.19
N LEU A 210 15.70 -4.33 16.21
CA LEU A 210 16.65 -4.28 15.10
C LEU A 210 18.10 -4.11 15.56
N ARG A 211 18.34 -3.34 16.62
CA ARG A 211 19.71 -3.13 17.17
C ARG A 211 20.23 -4.29 18.00
N LEU A 212 19.33 -5.12 18.54
CA LEU A 212 19.67 -6.28 19.34
C LEU A 212 20.03 -7.52 18.49
N ASP A 213 19.78 -7.49 17.19
CA ASP A 213 20.04 -8.60 16.30
C ASP A 213 21.13 -8.21 15.28
N ILE A 214 22.15 -9.06 15.14
CA ILE A 214 23.24 -8.87 14.17
C ILE A 214 22.75 -9.18 12.74
N HIS A 215 21.77 -10.08 12.63
CA HIS A 215 21.14 -10.47 11.37
C HIS A 215 19.63 -10.32 11.45
N PRO A 216 19.12 -9.07 11.49
CA PRO A 216 17.69 -8.83 11.67
C PRO A 216 16.87 -9.53 10.59
N ARG A 217 15.84 -10.25 11.03
CA ARG A 217 14.91 -10.89 10.10
C ARG A 217 14.03 -9.84 9.41
N ASP A 218 13.57 -10.19 8.23
CA ASP A 218 12.73 -9.34 7.40
C ASP A 218 11.44 -8.87 8.08
N SER A 219 10.87 -9.67 8.99
CA SER A 219 9.67 -9.28 9.76
C SER A 219 9.85 -8.03 10.61
N LEU A 220 11.08 -7.74 11.09
CA LEU A 220 11.38 -6.51 11.81
C LEU A 220 11.34 -5.28 10.88
N TYR A 221 11.92 -5.40 9.69
CA TYR A 221 11.84 -4.33 8.69
C TYR A 221 10.42 -4.13 8.17
N GLN A 222 9.65 -5.22 7.99
CA GLN A 222 8.23 -5.14 7.62
C GLN A 222 7.42 -4.38 8.67
N LEU A 223 7.60 -4.72 9.95
CA LEU A 223 6.91 -4.05 11.05
C LEU A 223 7.27 -2.56 11.08
N LEU A 224 8.56 -2.22 11.04
CA LEU A 224 8.99 -0.82 11.05
C LEU A 224 8.44 -0.04 9.85
N THR A 225 8.46 -0.65 8.65
CA THR A 225 7.89 -0.03 7.44
C THR A 225 6.42 0.32 7.59
N VAL A 226 5.62 -0.62 8.12
CA VAL A 226 4.18 -0.38 8.35
C VAL A 226 3.94 0.66 9.45
N GLU A 227 4.72 0.62 10.53
CA GLU A 227 4.68 1.62 11.60
C GLU A 227 5.03 3.02 11.09
N ASP A 228 6.07 3.13 10.25
CA ASP A 228 6.48 4.39 9.63
C ASP A 228 5.39 4.92 8.69
N GLN A 229 4.76 4.08 7.88
CA GLN A 229 3.61 4.46 7.04
C GLN A 229 2.43 4.99 7.87
N GLN A 230 2.04 4.27 8.92
CA GLN A 230 0.91 4.64 9.79
C GLN A 230 1.17 5.92 10.60
N SER A 231 2.44 6.22 10.88
CA SER A 231 2.85 7.47 11.53
C SER A 231 3.02 8.64 10.55
N GLY A 232 2.92 8.39 9.23
CA GLY A 232 3.17 9.39 8.19
C GLY A 232 4.65 9.64 7.87
N ASP A 233 5.57 8.84 8.42
CA ASP A 233 7.01 8.89 8.11
C ASP A 233 7.28 8.10 6.81
N LEU A 234 6.78 8.66 5.68
CA LEU A 234 6.95 8.01 4.37
C LEU A 234 8.42 7.86 3.94
N PRO A 235 9.34 8.81 4.24
CA PRO A 235 10.76 8.60 3.98
C PRO A 235 11.34 7.38 4.74
N GLY A 236 11.00 7.22 6.03
CA GLY A 236 11.40 6.05 6.81
C GLY A 236 10.85 4.75 6.25
N ALA A 237 9.58 4.75 5.83
CA ALA A 237 8.97 3.60 5.19
C ALA A 237 9.66 3.23 3.85
N ALA A 238 10.06 4.22 3.05
CA ALA A 238 10.81 3.98 1.81
C ALA A 238 12.19 3.34 2.10
N GLU A 239 12.90 3.80 3.13
CA GLU A 239 14.16 3.20 3.57
C GLU A 239 13.97 1.74 4.01
N GLY A 240 12.93 1.44 4.78
CA GLY A 240 12.58 0.08 5.19
C GLY A 240 12.32 -0.84 4.00
N LEU A 241 11.60 -0.37 2.98
CA LEU A 241 11.34 -1.12 1.76
C LEU A 241 12.60 -1.35 0.92
N GLU A 242 13.51 -0.38 0.84
CA GLU A 242 14.81 -0.58 0.18
C GLU A 242 15.61 -1.71 0.86
N TRP A 243 15.59 -1.81 2.19
CA TRP A 243 16.19 -2.94 2.90
C TRP A 243 15.47 -4.26 2.60
N LEU A 244 14.14 -4.28 2.61
CA LEU A 244 13.36 -5.48 2.29
C LEU A 244 13.61 -5.97 0.86
N ILE A 245 13.74 -5.07 -0.11
CA ILE A 245 14.08 -5.40 -1.50
C ILE A 245 15.49 -6.01 -1.60
N ARG A 246 16.48 -5.52 -0.83
CA ARG A 246 17.81 -6.12 -0.79
C ARG A 246 17.80 -7.53 -0.22
N LEU A 247 16.98 -7.77 0.82
CA LEU A 247 16.83 -9.09 1.43
C LEU A 247 16.01 -10.05 0.55
N LYS A 248 14.96 -9.55 -0.10
CA LYS A 248 14.02 -10.32 -0.91
C LYS A 248 13.73 -9.63 -2.24
N PRO A 249 14.66 -9.57 -3.17
CA PRO A 249 14.47 -8.88 -4.46
C PRO A 249 13.40 -9.50 -5.34
N ALA A 250 13.00 -10.74 -5.05
CA ALA A 250 11.93 -11.46 -5.76
C ALA A 250 10.51 -11.07 -5.32
N SER A 251 10.34 -10.25 -4.29
CA SER A 251 9.02 -9.79 -3.86
C SER A 251 8.54 -8.62 -4.74
N LYS A 252 7.62 -8.93 -5.65
CA LYS A 252 6.96 -7.94 -6.50
C LYS A 252 6.22 -6.87 -5.67
N GLU A 253 5.68 -7.27 -4.55
CA GLU A 253 4.91 -6.41 -3.65
C GLU A 253 5.74 -5.26 -3.10
N TYR A 254 6.98 -5.53 -2.67
CA TYR A 254 7.87 -4.49 -2.14
C TYR A 254 8.27 -3.46 -3.20
N TRP A 255 8.49 -3.89 -4.45
CA TRP A 255 8.75 -2.98 -5.56
C TRP A 255 7.57 -2.06 -5.86
N ALA A 256 6.36 -2.61 -5.88
CA ALA A 256 5.14 -1.85 -6.13
C ALA A 256 4.87 -0.84 -5.00
N GLU A 257 5.10 -1.25 -3.77
CA GLU A 257 4.89 -0.41 -2.58
C GLU A 257 5.91 0.72 -2.52
N LEU A 258 7.20 0.44 -2.74
CA LEU A 258 8.24 1.46 -2.76
C LEU A 258 7.97 2.52 -3.84
N MET A 259 7.58 2.08 -5.05
CA MET A 259 7.15 3.00 -6.11
C MET A 259 5.99 3.88 -5.66
N ALA A 260 4.95 3.29 -5.04
CA ALA A 260 3.78 4.02 -4.58
C ALA A 260 4.13 5.05 -3.49
N ILE A 261 5.03 4.72 -2.57
CA ILE A 261 5.51 5.67 -1.54
C ILE A 261 6.24 6.85 -2.19
N TYR A 262 7.14 6.61 -3.13
CA TYR A 262 7.84 7.71 -3.80
C TYR A 262 6.89 8.60 -4.62
N VAL A 263 5.89 8.03 -5.29
CA VAL A 263 4.84 8.80 -5.97
C VAL A 263 4.02 9.64 -4.98
N ASN A 264 3.70 9.11 -3.81
CA ASN A 264 2.98 9.84 -2.76
C ASN A 264 3.83 11.00 -2.21
N LEU A 265 5.11 10.75 -1.93
CA LEU A 265 6.06 11.78 -1.51
C LEU A 265 6.21 12.89 -2.56
N ALA A 266 6.27 12.53 -3.85
CA ALA A 266 6.30 13.49 -4.95
C ALA A 266 5.03 14.36 -4.97
N SER A 267 3.86 13.72 -4.92
CA SER A 267 2.56 14.41 -4.93
C SER A 267 2.38 15.34 -3.72
N SER A 268 2.86 14.92 -2.55
CA SER A 268 2.83 15.75 -1.34
C SER A 268 3.82 16.92 -1.38
N SER A 269 4.72 16.94 -2.36
CA SER A 269 5.78 17.94 -2.52
C SER A 269 5.51 18.98 -3.60
N GLU A 270 4.26 19.16 -4.06
CA GLU A 270 3.89 20.09 -5.15
C GLU A 270 4.42 21.53 -4.96
N LYS A 271 4.49 22.01 -3.73
CA LYS A 271 5.03 23.34 -3.41
C LYS A 271 6.56 23.41 -3.43
N ARG A 272 7.24 22.30 -3.63
CA ARG A 272 8.70 22.17 -3.72
C ARG A 272 9.09 21.39 -4.97
N PRO A 273 9.13 22.04 -6.15
CA PRO A 273 9.30 21.36 -7.44
C PRO A 273 10.58 20.51 -7.55
N ASP A 274 11.66 20.94 -6.91
CA ASP A 274 12.91 20.17 -6.92
C ASP A 274 12.79 18.85 -6.16
N LEU A 275 12.19 18.88 -4.98
CA LEU A 275 11.93 17.70 -4.17
C LEU A 275 10.89 16.76 -4.83
N MET A 276 9.87 17.34 -5.46
CA MET A 276 8.90 16.59 -6.23
C MET A 276 9.59 15.80 -7.37
N ARG A 277 10.49 16.47 -8.12
CA ARG A 277 11.26 15.82 -9.20
C ARG A 277 12.20 14.74 -8.66
N GLU A 278 12.83 14.96 -7.52
CA GLU A 278 13.68 13.97 -6.86
C GLU A 278 12.91 12.70 -6.51
N TYR A 279 11.73 12.83 -5.90
CA TYR A 279 10.90 11.66 -5.56
C TYR A 279 10.35 10.94 -6.80
N TYR A 280 9.96 11.66 -7.87
CA TYR A 280 9.62 11.01 -9.13
C TYR A 280 10.81 10.28 -9.75
N ALA A 281 12.03 10.82 -9.64
CA ALA A 281 13.24 10.15 -10.11
C ALA A 281 13.50 8.86 -9.29
N CYS A 282 13.26 8.86 -7.98
CA CYS A 282 13.30 7.66 -7.15
C CYS A 282 12.25 6.62 -7.59
N ALA A 283 11.02 7.06 -7.87
CA ALA A 283 9.96 6.17 -8.37
C ALA A 283 10.31 5.56 -9.74
N ILE A 284 10.86 6.35 -10.67
CA ILE A 284 11.36 5.89 -11.97
C ILE A 284 12.45 4.84 -11.78
N ASN A 285 13.46 5.13 -10.97
CA ASN A 285 14.55 4.18 -10.68
C ASN A 285 14.00 2.85 -10.10
N THR A 286 13.02 2.94 -9.20
CA THR A 286 12.39 1.77 -8.60
C THR A 286 11.72 0.89 -9.65
N ILE A 287 10.93 1.48 -10.54
CA ILE A 287 10.21 0.74 -11.60
C ILE A 287 11.20 0.15 -12.63
N GLU A 288 12.23 0.90 -13.04
CA GLU A 288 13.25 0.43 -13.97
C GLU A 288 14.03 -0.76 -13.40
N ARG A 289 14.42 -0.70 -12.11
CA ARG A 289 15.08 -1.82 -11.40
C ARG A 289 14.17 -3.04 -11.33
N ALA A 290 12.89 -2.85 -10.99
CA ALA A 290 11.90 -3.93 -10.94
C ALA A 290 11.70 -4.56 -12.32
N GLN A 291 11.61 -3.76 -13.39
CA GLN A 291 11.46 -4.24 -14.76
C GLN A 291 12.69 -5.02 -15.25
N ALA A 292 13.89 -4.60 -14.87
CA ALA A 292 15.11 -5.33 -15.15
C ALA A 292 15.11 -6.75 -14.55
N LEU A 293 14.43 -6.93 -13.40
CA LEU A 293 14.25 -8.22 -12.74
C LEU A 293 13.00 -8.98 -13.24
N GLY A 294 12.24 -8.43 -14.16
CA GLY A 294 11.04 -9.07 -14.72
C GLY A 294 9.73 -8.73 -14.02
N TYR A 295 9.73 -7.82 -13.04
CA TYR A 295 8.54 -7.35 -12.32
C TYR A 295 7.97 -6.06 -12.92
N LEU A 296 6.76 -5.67 -12.50
CA LEU A 296 6.12 -4.40 -12.88
C LEU A 296 6.14 -4.12 -14.40
N LYS A 297 5.77 -5.12 -15.20
CA LYS A 297 5.74 -5.07 -16.68
C LYS A 297 4.33 -5.09 -17.27
N THR A 298 3.30 -4.86 -16.45
CA THR A 298 1.93 -4.77 -16.97
C THR A 298 1.75 -3.50 -17.81
N PRO A 299 0.76 -3.46 -18.71
CA PRO A 299 0.45 -2.23 -19.46
C PRO A 299 0.26 -1.01 -18.56
N LYS A 300 -0.34 -1.21 -17.39
CA LYS A 300 -0.51 -0.16 -16.37
C LYS A 300 0.82 0.30 -15.77
N ASP A 301 1.74 -0.63 -15.47
CA ASP A 301 3.06 -0.31 -14.92
C ASP A 301 3.88 0.51 -15.93
N ASN A 302 3.86 0.11 -17.21
CA ASN A 302 4.54 0.83 -18.28
C ASN A 302 3.94 2.24 -18.48
N TYR A 303 2.62 2.38 -18.42
CA TYR A 303 1.98 3.69 -18.53
C TYR A 303 2.28 4.58 -17.30
N ASN A 304 2.35 4.00 -16.09
CA ASN A 304 2.80 4.73 -14.91
C ASN A 304 4.22 5.30 -15.12
N LEU A 305 5.13 4.51 -15.67
CA LEU A 305 6.51 4.97 -15.96
C LEU A 305 6.51 6.11 -17.00
N VAL A 306 5.69 6.03 -18.04
CA VAL A 306 5.49 7.13 -19.01
C VAL A 306 5.04 8.41 -18.30
N THR A 307 4.07 8.28 -17.39
CA THR A 307 3.54 9.41 -16.62
C THR A 307 4.62 10.05 -15.75
N MET A 308 5.45 9.23 -15.08
CA MET A 308 6.54 9.72 -14.23
C MET A 308 7.62 10.44 -15.06
N TYR A 309 8.00 9.91 -16.24
CA TYR A 309 8.91 10.61 -17.16
C TYR A 309 8.37 11.99 -17.58
N ASN A 310 7.06 12.08 -17.84
CA ASN A 310 6.42 13.36 -18.12
C ASN A 310 6.55 14.33 -16.93
N GLN A 311 6.33 13.87 -15.70
CA GLN A 311 6.42 14.73 -14.49
C GLN A 311 7.82 15.30 -14.27
N VAL A 312 8.86 14.59 -14.66
CA VAL A 312 10.26 15.07 -14.56
C VAL A 312 10.77 15.75 -15.83
N GLY A 313 9.91 15.92 -16.86
CA GLY A 313 10.25 16.58 -18.13
C GLY A 313 11.12 15.72 -19.06
N GLN A 314 11.21 14.41 -18.85
CA GLN A 314 11.94 13.49 -19.73
C GLN A 314 11.06 13.04 -20.90
N PHE A 315 10.56 14.01 -21.68
CA PHE A 315 9.62 13.76 -22.77
C PHE A 315 10.16 12.78 -23.83
N GLY A 316 11.46 12.80 -24.15
CA GLY A 316 12.05 11.85 -25.09
C GLY A 316 11.87 10.40 -24.66
N LYS A 317 12.18 10.08 -23.38
CA LYS A 317 11.96 8.72 -22.84
C LYS A 317 10.47 8.37 -22.76
N ALA A 318 9.63 9.33 -22.36
CA ALA A 318 8.17 9.13 -22.33
C ALA A 318 7.62 8.80 -23.73
N THR A 319 8.09 9.53 -24.76
CA THR A 319 7.71 9.33 -26.17
C THR A 319 8.11 7.93 -26.66
N GLU A 320 9.37 7.54 -26.45
CA GLU A 320 9.88 6.25 -26.89
C GLU A 320 9.13 5.09 -26.23
N LEU A 321 8.98 5.12 -24.89
CA LEU A 321 8.30 4.07 -24.16
C LEU A 321 6.81 3.98 -24.53
N LEU A 322 6.13 5.12 -24.69
CA LEU A 322 4.71 5.13 -25.07
C LEU A 322 4.53 4.63 -26.51
N TYR A 323 5.33 5.09 -27.47
CA TYR A 323 5.24 4.62 -28.85
C TYR A 323 5.46 3.11 -28.97
N GLN A 324 6.55 2.60 -28.37
CA GLN A 324 6.84 1.17 -28.37
C GLN A 324 5.74 0.37 -27.64
N GLY A 325 5.27 0.88 -26.52
CA GLY A 325 4.19 0.26 -25.75
C GLY A 325 2.89 0.12 -26.54
N LEU A 326 2.49 1.17 -27.27
CA LEU A 326 1.29 1.15 -28.13
C LEU A 326 1.44 0.17 -29.30
N LYS A 327 2.63 0.09 -29.91
CA LYS A 327 2.89 -0.81 -31.06
C LYS A 327 2.98 -2.28 -30.67
N THR A 328 3.47 -2.60 -29.48
CA THR A 328 3.71 -3.97 -29.02
C THR A 328 2.61 -4.52 -28.11
N GLY A 329 1.62 -3.69 -27.72
CA GLY A 329 0.62 -4.04 -26.71
C GLY A 329 1.14 -3.97 -25.28
N GLY A 330 2.35 -3.47 -25.06
CA GLY A 330 2.93 -3.20 -23.73
C GLY A 330 2.28 -2.01 -23.01
N ILE A 331 1.51 -1.20 -23.72
CA ILE A 331 0.60 -0.17 -23.21
C ILE A 331 -0.70 -0.28 -23.99
N GLU A 332 -1.83 -0.05 -23.33
CA GLU A 332 -3.14 -0.14 -23.96
C GLU A 332 -3.31 0.89 -25.09
N SER A 333 -3.72 0.42 -26.27
CA SER A 333 -3.93 1.26 -27.44
C SER A 333 -5.28 1.97 -27.39
N THR A 334 -5.36 3.05 -26.61
CA THR A 334 -6.54 3.92 -26.52
C THR A 334 -6.34 5.21 -27.30
N LEU A 335 -7.42 5.83 -27.75
CA LEU A 335 -7.37 7.15 -28.39
C LEU A 335 -6.59 8.16 -27.52
N SER A 336 -6.88 8.19 -26.21
CA SER A 336 -6.20 9.10 -25.27
C SER A 336 -4.68 8.92 -25.29
N ASN A 337 -4.19 7.68 -25.31
CA ASN A 337 -2.75 7.40 -25.29
C ASN A 337 -2.06 7.83 -26.60
N TRP A 338 -2.74 7.70 -27.74
CA TRP A 338 -2.23 8.22 -29.02
C TRP A 338 -2.17 9.75 -29.06
N LEU A 339 -3.19 10.42 -28.50
CA LEU A 339 -3.20 11.88 -28.40
C LEU A 339 -2.08 12.39 -27.46
N VAL A 340 -1.85 11.69 -26.35
CA VAL A 340 -0.74 11.97 -25.43
C VAL A 340 0.62 11.75 -26.09
N LEU A 341 0.77 10.71 -26.91
CA LEU A 341 2.00 10.46 -27.67
C LEU A 341 2.31 11.61 -28.63
N ALA A 342 1.30 12.09 -29.36
CA ALA A 342 1.47 13.24 -30.22
C ALA A 342 1.86 14.51 -29.45
N TYR A 343 1.25 14.73 -28.28
CA TYR A 343 1.66 15.80 -27.36
C TYR A 343 3.14 15.71 -26.97
N PHE A 344 3.63 14.51 -26.62
CA PHE A 344 5.03 14.34 -26.25
C PHE A 344 5.99 14.61 -27.40
N TYR A 345 5.65 14.23 -28.66
CA TYR A 345 6.42 14.62 -29.84
C TYR A 345 6.50 16.13 -30.00
N GLN A 346 5.40 16.86 -29.74
CA GLN A 346 5.41 18.32 -29.76
C GLN A 346 6.34 18.92 -28.67
N GLN A 347 6.37 18.32 -27.46
CA GLN A 347 7.25 18.78 -26.37
C GLN A 347 8.75 18.63 -26.71
N VAL A 348 9.11 17.75 -27.64
CA VAL A 348 10.47 17.60 -28.15
C VAL A 348 10.68 18.27 -29.52
N ASN A 349 9.75 19.12 -29.94
CA ASN A 349 9.74 19.85 -31.22
C ASN A 349 9.74 18.96 -32.48
N GLU A 350 9.15 17.77 -32.39
CA GLU A 350 9.03 16.84 -33.52
C GLU A 350 7.60 16.84 -34.09
N ASN A 351 7.13 18.01 -34.57
CA ASN A 351 5.77 18.21 -35.09
C ASN A 351 5.41 17.25 -36.23
N LEU A 352 6.35 16.91 -37.11
CA LEU A 352 6.10 15.95 -38.19
C LEU A 352 5.82 14.54 -37.69
N GLN A 353 6.54 14.10 -36.66
CA GLN A 353 6.30 12.80 -35.98
C GLN A 353 4.97 12.82 -35.24
N ALA A 354 4.63 13.92 -34.58
CA ALA A 354 3.32 14.08 -33.94
C ALA A 354 2.17 13.91 -34.98
N ILE A 355 2.25 14.53 -36.15
CA ILE A 355 1.26 14.35 -37.22
C ILE A 355 1.27 12.91 -37.74
N SER A 356 2.44 12.29 -37.87
CA SER A 356 2.56 10.90 -38.33
C SER A 356 1.83 9.92 -37.39
N VAL A 357 2.07 10.02 -36.10
CA VAL A 357 1.40 9.12 -35.12
C VAL A 357 -0.09 9.40 -35.00
N LEU A 358 -0.53 10.64 -35.18
CA LEU A 358 -1.96 10.98 -35.25
C LEU A 358 -2.64 10.35 -36.46
N LYS A 359 -1.96 10.29 -37.63
CA LYS A 359 -2.46 9.58 -38.83
C LYS A 359 -2.51 8.05 -38.60
N GLU A 360 -1.56 7.49 -37.84
CA GLU A 360 -1.65 6.09 -37.43
C GLU A 360 -2.87 5.87 -36.54
N ALA A 361 -3.11 6.77 -35.57
CA ALA A 361 -4.28 6.73 -34.70
C ALA A 361 -5.61 6.88 -35.49
N GLU A 362 -5.64 7.70 -36.55
CA GLU A 362 -6.82 7.86 -37.39
C GLU A 362 -7.27 6.55 -38.04
N ALA A 363 -6.32 5.68 -38.42
CA ALA A 363 -6.64 4.35 -38.95
C ALA A 363 -7.29 3.44 -37.91
N LEU A 364 -6.99 3.63 -36.60
CA LEU A 364 -7.55 2.86 -35.49
C LEU A 364 -8.86 3.47 -34.96
N PHE A 365 -9.01 4.77 -35.04
CA PHE A 365 -10.14 5.55 -34.50
C PHE A 365 -10.73 6.51 -35.55
N PRO A 366 -11.23 5.99 -36.68
CA PRO A 366 -11.62 6.83 -37.86
C PRO A 366 -12.75 7.81 -37.56
N GLU A 367 -13.59 7.52 -36.59
CA GLU A 367 -14.74 8.34 -36.19
C GLU A 367 -14.38 9.50 -35.23
N SER A 368 -13.11 9.63 -34.84
CA SER A 368 -12.70 10.63 -33.86
C SER A 368 -12.29 11.93 -34.52
N GLY A 369 -13.06 13.00 -34.32
CA GLY A 369 -12.68 14.36 -34.72
C GLY A 369 -11.55 14.96 -33.88
N ASP A 370 -11.28 14.40 -32.68
CA ASP A 370 -10.19 14.87 -31.79
C ASP A 370 -8.80 14.71 -32.44
N ILE A 371 -8.61 13.69 -33.29
CA ILE A 371 -7.36 13.47 -34.03
C ILE A 371 -7.12 14.59 -35.01
N ASP A 372 -8.11 14.86 -35.86
CA ASP A 372 -8.03 15.94 -36.86
C ASP A 372 -7.86 17.30 -36.19
N ARG A 373 -8.56 17.51 -35.08
CA ARG A 373 -8.43 18.74 -34.29
C ARG A 373 -7.00 18.93 -33.78
N GLN A 374 -6.36 17.87 -33.23
CA GLN A 374 -4.98 17.98 -32.76
C GLN A 374 -3.98 18.20 -33.91
N ILE A 375 -4.21 17.60 -35.09
CA ILE A 375 -3.42 17.90 -36.28
C ILE A 375 -3.58 19.37 -36.69
N ALA A 376 -4.81 19.91 -36.63
CA ALA A 376 -5.06 21.32 -36.90
C ALA A 376 -4.32 22.23 -35.90
N ASP A 377 -4.27 21.87 -34.63
CA ASP A 377 -3.52 22.63 -33.61
C ASP A 377 -2.01 22.68 -33.91
N ILE A 378 -1.43 21.56 -34.38
CA ILE A 378 -0.02 21.51 -34.77
C ILE A 378 0.22 22.46 -35.96
N TYR A 379 -0.62 22.40 -37.01
CA TYR A 379 -0.51 23.29 -38.14
C TYR A 379 -0.77 24.77 -37.82
N TYR A 380 -1.62 25.03 -36.81
CA TYR A 380 -1.85 26.39 -36.32
C TYR A 380 -0.59 26.99 -35.70
N GLN A 381 0.17 26.18 -34.90
CA GLN A 381 1.46 26.60 -34.33
C GLN A 381 2.52 26.87 -35.42
N ASP A 382 2.41 26.22 -36.56
CA ASP A 382 3.31 26.37 -37.70
C ASP A 382 2.81 27.44 -38.74
N ASP A 383 1.78 28.24 -38.38
CA ASP A 383 1.16 29.29 -39.27
C ASP A 383 0.67 28.76 -40.62
N LYS A 384 0.24 27.51 -40.70
CA LYS A 384 -0.21 26.86 -41.94
C LYS A 384 -1.74 26.90 -42.05
N THR A 385 -2.28 28.09 -42.30
CA THR A 385 -3.73 28.38 -42.29
C THR A 385 -4.56 27.44 -43.17
N GLN A 386 -4.07 27.07 -44.35
CA GLN A 386 -4.79 26.17 -45.26
C GLN A 386 -4.99 24.78 -44.61
N GLN A 387 -3.95 24.24 -44.04
CA GLN A 387 -4.02 22.95 -43.38
C GLN A 387 -4.89 23.00 -42.09
N VAL A 388 -4.82 24.10 -41.35
CA VAL A 388 -5.71 24.34 -40.21
C VAL A 388 -7.17 24.24 -40.62
N TYR A 389 -7.53 24.97 -41.69
CA TYR A 389 -8.89 24.95 -42.21
C TYR A 389 -9.34 23.55 -42.62
N GLU A 390 -8.52 22.82 -43.42
CA GLU A 390 -8.85 21.49 -43.91
C GLU A 390 -9.06 20.48 -42.75
N TYR A 391 -8.18 20.48 -41.75
CA TYR A 391 -8.28 19.55 -40.63
C TYR A 391 -9.37 19.95 -39.63
N CYS A 392 -9.61 21.24 -39.38
CA CYS A 392 -10.75 21.67 -38.60
C CYS A 392 -12.08 21.26 -39.25
N LYS A 393 -12.18 21.37 -40.58
CA LYS A 393 -13.36 20.93 -41.33
C LYS A 393 -13.61 19.44 -41.17
N LYS A 394 -12.59 18.60 -41.36
CA LYS A 394 -12.68 17.15 -41.09
C LYS A 394 -13.08 16.87 -39.64
N ALA A 395 -12.51 17.58 -38.67
CA ALA A 395 -12.81 17.40 -37.26
C ALA A 395 -14.29 17.63 -36.91
N VAL A 396 -14.89 18.72 -37.49
CA VAL A 396 -16.30 19.04 -37.24
C VAL A 396 -17.25 18.14 -38.03
N GLU A 397 -16.85 17.66 -39.22
CA GLU A 397 -17.60 16.69 -40.03
C GLU A 397 -17.69 15.32 -39.35
N LYS A 398 -16.57 14.80 -38.80
CA LYS A 398 -16.55 13.58 -38.01
C LYS A 398 -17.29 13.76 -36.67
N GLY A 399 -17.22 14.93 -36.06
CA GLY A 399 -17.74 15.18 -34.74
C GLY A 399 -16.99 14.39 -33.68
N ASN A 400 -17.69 13.85 -32.67
CA ASN A 400 -17.13 13.02 -31.59
C ASN A 400 -15.90 13.67 -30.91
N LEU A 401 -15.99 14.99 -30.66
CA LEU A 401 -14.97 15.82 -30.03
C LEU A 401 -15.08 15.71 -28.49
N LYS A 402 -14.52 14.65 -27.93
CA LYS A 402 -14.60 14.34 -26.46
C LYS A 402 -13.52 15.04 -25.66
N GLN A 403 -12.34 15.25 -26.26
CA GLN A 403 -11.16 15.82 -25.62
C GLN A 403 -11.11 17.35 -25.67
N GLN A 404 -11.81 17.95 -26.62
CA GLN A 404 -11.83 19.40 -26.84
C GLN A 404 -13.22 20.00 -26.56
N LYS A 405 -13.24 21.28 -26.20
CA LYS A 405 -14.50 22.01 -26.10
C LYS A 405 -15.06 22.15 -27.50
N PRO A 406 -16.29 21.69 -27.80
CA PRO A 406 -16.82 21.68 -29.18
C PRO A 406 -16.76 23.04 -29.87
N TYR A 407 -17.02 24.14 -29.15
CA TYR A 407 -16.97 25.48 -29.69
C TYR A 407 -15.56 25.88 -30.18
N SER A 408 -14.48 25.38 -29.55
CA SER A 408 -13.11 25.80 -29.91
C SER A 408 -12.68 25.30 -31.28
N THR A 409 -13.16 24.13 -31.71
CA THR A 409 -12.91 23.59 -33.04
C THR A 409 -13.64 24.42 -34.12
N TRP A 410 -14.93 24.75 -33.88
CA TRP A 410 -15.71 25.61 -34.74
C TRP A 410 -15.13 27.03 -34.81
N GLN A 411 -14.64 27.55 -33.68
CA GLN A 411 -13.97 28.85 -33.61
C GLN A 411 -12.70 28.88 -34.46
N LEU A 412 -11.85 27.84 -34.36
CA LEU A 412 -10.62 27.77 -35.16
C LEU A 412 -10.93 27.60 -36.66
N LEU A 413 -11.98 26.83 -37.00
CA LEU A 413 -12.49 26.76 -38.39
C LEU A 413 -12.93 28.13 -38.89
N ALA A 414 -13.67 28.90 -38.09
CA ALA A 414 -14.12 30.23 -38.48
C ALA A 414 -12.95 31.18 -38.73
N PHE A 415 -11.94 31.17 -37.85
CA PHE A 415 -10.75 32.01 -38.03
C PHE A 415 -9.95 31.63 -39.27
N SER A 416 -9.67 30.35 -39.49
CA SER A 416 -8.91 29.88 -40.63
C SER A 416 -9.66 30.12 -41.96
N ALA A 417 -10.97 29.91 -41.99
CA ALA A 417 -11.81 30.23 -43.15
C ALA A 417 -11.82 31.73 -43.46
N TYR A 418 -11.88 32.59 -42.43
CA TYR A 418 -11.81 34.04 -42.59
C TYR A 418 -10.49 34.50 -43.22
N GLU A 419 -9.36 34.00 -42.70
CA GLU A 419 -8.02 34.33 -43.26
C GLU A 419 -7.85 33.89 -44.71
N LEU A 420 -8.48 32.77 -45.08
CA LEU A 420 -8.47 32.29 -46.47
C LEU A 420 -9.46 33.03 -47.38
N GLY A 421 -10.23 33.99 -46.85
CA GLY A 421 -11.25 34.72 -47.58
C GLY A 421 -12.55 33.95 -47.86
N ASN A 422 -12.72 32.79 -47.19
CA ASN A 422 -13.94 31.95 -47.25
C ASN A 422 -14.99 32.47 -46.26
N TYR A 423 -15.42 33.74 -46.44
CA TYR A 423 -16.20 34.46 -45.43
C TYR A 423 -17.56 33.85 -45.14
N ASP A 424 -18.25 33.23 -46.13
CA ASP A 424 -19.54 32.59 -45.89
C ASP A 424 -19.43 31.37 -44.98
N GLU A 425 -18.38 30.58 -45.18
CA GLU A 425 -18.09 29.43 -44.32
C GLU A 425 -17.57 29.87 -42.94
N ALA A 426 -16.76 30.94 -42.87
CA ALA A 426 -16.34 31.56 -41.64
C ALA A 426 -17.54 32.03 -40.80
N LEU A 427 -18.55 32.63 -41.45
CA LEU A 427 -19.78 33.08 -40.77
C LEU A 427 -20.54 31.90 -40.19
N THR A 428 -20.77 30.86 -40.99
CA THR A 428 -21.47 29.65 -40.58
C THR A 428 -20.75 28.96 -39.39
N ALA A 429 -19.42 28.83 -39.44
CA ALA A 429 -18.62 28.23 -38.40
C ALA A 429 -18.64 29.10 -37.12
N CYS A 430 -18.59 30.43 -37.25
CA CYS A 430 -18.68 31.36 -36.14
C CYS A 430 -20.05 31.26 -35.42
N GLU A 431 -21.15 31.25 -36.14
CA GLU A 431 -22.51 31.07 -35.62
C GLU A 431 -22.64 29.75 -34.90
N LYS A 432 -22.08 28.68 -35.47
CA LYS A 432 -22.07 27.37 -34.83
C LYS A 432 -21.27 27.37 -33.52
N ALA A 433 -20.08 27.98 -33.49
CA ALA A 433 -19.29 28.15 -32.27
C ALA A 433 -20.07 28.91 -31.18
N MET A 434 -20.76 30.00 -31.56
CA MET A 434 -21.57 30.81 -30.65
C MET A 434 -22.79 30.06 -30.10
N SER A 435 -23.27 29.03 -30.76
CA SER A 435 -24.42 28.22 -30.29
C SER A 435 -24.09 27.31 -29.11
N PHE A 436 -22.81 27.12 -28.79
CA PHE A 436 -22.41 26.28 -27.65
C PHE A 436 -22.34 27.07 -26.35
N PRO A 437 -22.72 26.46 -25.21
CA PRO A 437 -22.53 27.06 -23.88
C PRO A 437 -21.05 27.35 -23.61
N GLY A 438 -20.76 28.55 -23.12
CA GLY A 438 -19.39 28.93 -22.75
C GLY A 438 -18.51 29.39 -23.92
N ALA A 439 -19.08 29.63 -25.09
CA ALA A 439 -18.38 30.25 -26.20
C ALA A 439 -17.80 31.64 -25.81
N ALA A 440 -16.65 31.97 -26.34
CA ALA A 440 -15.95 33.20 -26.03
C ALA A 440 -16.77 34.44 -26.42
N LYS A 441 -16.81 35.45 -25.53
CA LYS A 441 -17.53 36.71 -25.81
C LYS A 441 -16.99 37.45 -27.01
N ASP A 442 -15.72 37.26 -27.34
CA ASP A 442 -15.04 37.91 -28.50
C ASP A 442 -15.56 37.41 -29.83
N LEU A 443 -16.23 36.24 -29.87
CA LEU A 443 -16.88 35.76 -31.11
C LEU A 443 -17.99 36.67 -31.62
N VAL A 444 -18.63 37.45 -30.74
CA VAL A 444 -19.66 38.42 -31.19
C VAL A 444 -19.05 39.55 -32.04
N ALA A 445 -17.87 40.06 -31.60
CA ALA A 445 -17.14 41.07 -32.35
C ALA A 445 -16.59 40.50 -33.67
N PHE A 446 -16.07 39.27 -33.63
CA PHE A 446 -15.56 38.57 -34.81
C PHE A 446 -16.67 38.26 -35.82
N HIS A 447 -17.83 37.80 -35.36
CA HIS A 447 -19.01 37.58 -36.20
C HIS A 447 -19.40 38.85 -36.96
N LYS A 448 -19.44 40.01 -36.27
CA LYS A 448 -19.70 41.30 -36.92
C LYS A 448 -18.62 41.65 -37.97
N GLY A 449 -17.34 41.40 -37.62
CA GLY A 449 -16.23 41.62 -38.56
C GLY A 449 -16.36 40.78 -39.85
N ILE A 450 -16.81 39.51 -39.71
CA ILE A 450 -17.07 38.66 -40.89
C ILE A 450 -18.20 39.21 -41.73
N GLN A 451 -19.30 39.65 -41.13
CA GLN A 451 -20.43 40.26 -41.85
C GLN A 451 -20.01 41.52 -42.62
N ASP A 452 -19.19 42.36 -42.01
CA ASP A 452 -18.68 43.57 -42.68
C ASP A 452 -17.72 43.21 -43.83
N ALA A 453 -16.89 42.16 -43.69
CA ALA A 453 -16.04 41.67 -44.80
C ALA A 453 -16.87 41.14 -46.00
N ILE A 454 -17.97 40.41 -45.73
CA ILE A 454 -18.90 39.94 -46.78
C ILE A 454 -19.51 41.11 -47.53
N LYS A 455 -20.01 42.14 -46.82
CA LYS A 455 -20.61 43.36 -47.44
C LYS A 455 -19.59 44.10 -48.29
N ASN A 456 -18.37 44.29 -47.76
CA ASN A 456 -17.30 44.96 -48.45
C ASN A 456 -16.90 44.23 -49.77
N ARG A 457 -16.81 42.87 -49.68
CA ARG A 457 -16.52 42.02 -50.84
C ARG A 457 -17.62 42.15 -51.93
N ALA A 458 -18.89 42.13 -51.51
CA ALA A 458 -20.04 42.30 -52.43
C ALA A 458 -20.03 43.68 -53.09
N ALA A 459 -19.76 44.75 -52.30
CA ALA A 459 -19.67 46.11 -52.85
C ALA A 459 -18.50 46.27 -53.84
N THR A 460 -17.34 45.68 -53.52
CA THR A 460 -16.19 45.69 -54.44
C THR A 460 -16.50 44.95 -55.76
N LYS A 461 -17.15 43.80 -55.68
CA LYS A 461 -17.54 42.99 -56.81
C LYS A 461 -18.53 43.76 -57.69
N ALA A 462 -19.54 44.41 -57.14
CA ALA A 462 -20.51 45.24 -57.85
C ALA A 462 -19.83 46.44 -58.56
N ALA A 463 -18.88 47.10 -57.87
CA ALA A 463 -18.13 48.19 -58.44
C ALA A 463 -17.26 47.75 -59.64
N ILE A 464 -16.63 46.59 -59.58
CA ILE A 464 -15.85 46.02 -60.71
C ILE A 464 -16.77 45.65 -61.89
N GLU A 465 -17.94 45.06 -61.64
CA GLU A 465 -18.92 44.68 -62.62
C GLU A 465 -19.49 45.91 -63.28
N GLU A 466 -19.70 47.01 -62.57
CA GLU A 466 -20.15 48.29 -63.10
C GLU A 466 -19.09 48.97 -64.01
N GLN A 467 -17.84 48.95 -63.59
CA GLN A 467 -16.71 49.41 -64.33
C GLN A 467 -16.51 48.61 -65.67
N SER A 468 -16.67 47.27 -65.61
CA SER A 468 -16.54 46.39 -66.76
C SER A 468 -17.68 46.53 -67.77
N LYS A 469 -18.85 47.09 -67.40
CA LYS A 469 -19.98 47.42 -68.29
C LYS A 469 -19.83 48.78 -68.92
N GLN A 470 -18.96 49.65 -68.39
CA GLN A 470 -18.69 50.99 -68.90
C GLN A 470 -17.48 51.02 -69.88
N GLN A 471 -16.76 49.93 -70.01
CA GLN A 471 -15.75 49.71 -71.05
C GLN A 471 -16.32 48.87 -72.18
#